data_d3ae78199db02be3d959d562cf92995c
#
_entry.id   d3ae78199db02be3d959d562cf92995c
#
_cell.length_a   1.000
_cell.length_b   1.000
_cell.length_c   1.000
_cell.angle_alpha   90.00
_cell.angle_beta   90.00
_cell.angle_gamma   90.00
#
_symmetry.space_group_name_H-M   'P 1'
#
loop_
_entity.id
_entity.type
_entity.pdbx_description
1 polymer ?
#
loop_
_entity_poly.entity_id
_entity_poly.type
_entity_poly.pdbx_seq_one_letter_code
_entity_poly.pdbx_strand_id
1 'polypeptide(L)'
;MPPIPGNSPPDFEEVRRKADEFARQAHADAFAWFEQLREQTDVNVPIVSAIIERDHDGEKEILVQTRWKPDRDPHYSGTLEIPAGGIHRYENVYDAVKREVLEETGLRVISFYPDIRTKTYAPKDDDCFAFVPFCCQQQLKGGLPRVGFVFLCQVEDAEPVPQHEEVRDIRWMKTSELRTIIEETPERIFTLQLGVLDYYLNYERYQP
;
A
#
# COMPACT_ATOMS: atom_id res chain seq x y z
N MET A 1 -5.01 49.39 -40.00
CA MET A 1 -4.61 48.07 -39.49
C MET A 1 -5.87 47.35 -39.09
N PRO A 2 -6.17 46.16 -39.61
CA PRO A 2 -7.27 45.38 -39.13
C PRO A 2 -6.96 44.86 -37.69
N PRO A 3 -7.95 44.69 -36.80
CA PRO A 3 -7.75 44.20 -35.48
C PRO A 3 -7.29 42.72 -35.51
N ILE A 4 -6.26 42.44 -34.69
CA ILE A 4 -5.81 41.06 -34.49
C ILE A 4 -6.95 40.27 -33.88
N PRO A 5 -7.29 39.06 -34.41
CA PRO A 5 -8.35 38.22 -33.82
C PRO A 5 -7.99 37.91 -32.37
N GLY A 6 -8.90 38.20 -31.46
CA GLY A 6 -8.72 38.06 -30.04
C GLY A 6 -8.45 36.60 -29.66
N ASN A 7 -7.29 36.38 -29.08
CA ASN A 7 -7.02 35.18 -28.28
C ASN A 7 -7.83 35.33 -26.99
N SER A 8 -9.01 34.73 -26.97
CA SER A 8 -9.69 34.53 -25.69
C SER A 8 -8.76 33.68 -24.80
N PRO A 9 -8.60 34.01 -23.52
CA PRO A 9 -7.80 33.17 -22.63
C PRO A 9 -8.36 31.75 -22.64
N PRO A 10 -7.52 30.73 -22.58
CA PRO A 10 -7.97 29.36 -22.56
C PRO A 10 -8.92 29.16 -21.37
N ASP A 11 -10.00 28.43 -21.58
CA ASP A 11 -10.88 27.98 -20.51
C ASP A 11 -10.06 27.01 -19.63
N PHE A 12 -9.64 27.49 -18.48
CA PHE A 12 -8.83 26.71 -17.54
C PHE A 12 -9.57 25.47 -17.00
N GLU A 13 -10.88 25.49 -16.92
CA GLU A 13 -11.68 24.34 -16.51
C GLU A 13 -11.66 23.26 -17.61
N GLU A 14 -11.80 23.65 -18.87
CA GLU A 14 -11.67 22.72 -20.00
C GLU A 14 -10.27 22.13 -20.11
N VAL A 15 -9.23 22.95 -19.92
CA VAL A 15 -7.82 22.49 -19.93
C VAL A 15 -7.59 21.49 -18.79
N ARG A 16 -8.07 21.78 -17.59
CA ARG A 16 -7.97 20.88 -16.44
C ARG A 16 -8.70 19.56 -16.69
N ARG A 17 -9.95 19.62 -17.15
CA ARG A 17 -10.73 18.42 -17.49
C ARG A 17 -10.02 17.53 -18.51
N LYS A 18 -9.45 18.13 -19.57
CA LYS A 18 -8.67 17.40 -20.60
C LYS A 18 -7.38 16.81 -20.04
N ALA A 19 -6.70 17.52 -19.14
CA ALA A 19 -5.52 17.01 -18.48
C ALA A 19 -5.84 15.80 -17.58
N ASP A 20 -6.93 15.87 -16.81
CA ASP A 20 -7.39 14.79 -15.95
C ASP A 20 -7.85 13.56 -16.78
N GLU A 21 -8.51 13.79 -17.93
CA GLU A 21 -8.92 12.74 -18.85
C GLU A 21 -7.71 12.07 -19.51
N PHE A 22 -6.72 12.86 -19.94
CA PHE A 22 -5.46 12.36 -20.49
C PHE A 22 -4.66 11.56 -19.43
N ALA A 23 -4.59 12.05 -18.20
CA ALA A 23 -3.92 11.35 -17.11
C ALA A 23 -4.58 10.00 -16.78
N ARG A 24 -5.94 9.96 -16.74
CA ARG A 24 -6.69 8.71 -16.55
C ARG A 24 -6.46 7.73 -17.70
N GLN A 25 -6.48 8.20 -18.95
CA GLN A 25 -6.24 7.34 -20.12
C GLN A 25 -4.80 6.80 -20.12
N ALA A 26 -3.82 7.66 -19.91
CA ALA A 26 -2.41 7.26 -19.82
C ALA A 26 -2.17 6.22 -18.71
N HIS A 27 -2.88 6.36 -17.59
CA HIS A 27 -2.81 5.39 -16.51
C HIS A 27 -3.45 4.04 -16.88
N ALA A 28 -4.62 4.08 -17.55
CA ALA A 28 -5.30 2.87 -18.05
C ALA A 28 -4.45 2.15 -19.10
N ASP A 29 -3.83 2.89 -20.02
CA ASP A 29 -2.94 2.34 -21.05
C ASP A 29 -1.67 1.73 -20.45
N ALA A 30 -1.07 2.39 -19.45
CA ALA A 30 0.07 1.87 -18.72
C ALA A 30 -0.28 0.60 -17.95
N PHE A 31 -1.46 0.55 -17.34
CA PHE A 31 -1.95 -0.65 -16.65
C PHE A 31 -2.21 -1.80 -17.63
N ALA A 32 -2.87 -1.53 -18.78
CA ALA A 32 -3.11 -2.54 -19.80
C ALA A 32 -1.80 -3.08 -20.41
N TRP A 33 -0.81 -2.20 -20.64
CA TRP A 33 0.51 -2.60 -21.10
C TRP A 33 1.25 -3.44 -20.05
N PHE A 34 1.13 -3.09 -18.77
CA PHE A 34 1.70 -3.85 -17.66
C PHE A 34 1.05 -5.25 -17.55
N GLU A 35 -0.27 -5.35 -17.73
CA GLU A 35 -1.00 -6.62 -17.79
C GLU A 35 -0.52 -7.49 -18.96
N GLN A 36 -0.29 -6.91 -20.15
CA GLN A 36 0.26 -7.63 -21.30
C GLN A 36 1.70 -8.12 -21.06
N LEU A 37 2.54 -7.28 -20.44
CA LEU A 37 3.89 -7.70 -20.05
C LEU A 37 3.85 -8.82 -19.03
N ARG A 38 2.91 -8.80 -18.11
CA ARG A 38 2.72 -9.83 -17.10
C ARG A 38 2.34 -11.17 -17.70
N GLU A 39 1.48 -11.19 -18.73
CA GLU A 39 1.13 -12.42 -19.46
C GLU A 39 2.32 -12.99 -20.27
N GLN A 40 3.27 -12.14 -20.62
CA GLN A 40 4.46 -12.50 -21.38
C GLN A 40 5.69 -12.79 -20.52
N THR A 41 5.66 -12.39 -19.23
CA THR A 41 6.79 -12.55 -18.31
C THR A 41 6.29 -13.12 -17.00
N ASP A 42 6.89 -14.23 -16.53
CA ASP A 42 6.65 -14.83 -15.22
C ASP A 42 7.20 -13.95 -14.08
N VAL A 43 6.75 -12.68 -14.01
CA VAL A 43 7.26 -11.69 -13.04
C VAL A 43 6.22 -11.41 -11.96
N ASN A 44 6.61 -11.59 -10.71
CA ASN A 44 5.82 -11.14 -9.56
C ASN A 44 6.00 -9.63 -9.33
N VAL A 45 4.96 -8.98 -8.83
CA VAL A 45 4.98 -7.57 -8.41
C VAL A 45 5.42 -7.49 -6.96
N PRO A 46 6.60 -6.92 -6.67
CA PRO A 46 7.07 -6.75 -5.30
C PRO A 46 6.29 -5.63 -4.62
N ILE A 47 5.83 -5.89 -3.39
CA ILE A 47 5.11 -4.92 -2.56
C ILE A 47 5.62 -4.94 -1.12
N VAL A 48 5.32 -3.86 -0.39
CA VAL A 48 5.44 -3.79 1.07
C VAL A 48 4.07 -3.59 1.70
N SER A 49 3.91 -4.05 2.95
CA SER A 49 2.74 -3.76 3.78
C SER A 49 3.19 -3.43 5.19
N ALA A 50 2.45 -2.56 5.86
CA ALA A 50 2.74 -2.11 7.22
C ALA A 50 1.63 -2.50 8.19
N ILE A 51 1.93 -3.37 9.15
CA ILE A 51 1.12 -3.51 10.36
C ILE A 51 1.60 -2.43 11.33
N ILE A 52 0.78 -1.42 11.54
CA ILE A 52 1.07 -0.32 12.46
C ILE A 52 0.29 -0.60 13.74
N GLU A 53 0.99 -0.84 14.85
CA GLU A 53 0.35 -1.17 16.12
C GLU A 53 0.58 -0.10 17.19
N ARG A 54 -0.36 -0.02 18.12
CA ARG A 54 -0.22 0.74 19.37
C ARG A 54 -0.90 0.00 20.51
N ASP A 55 -0.52 0.32 21.74
CA ASP A 55 -1.25 -0.06 22.94
C ASP A 55 -2.14 1.12 23.36
N HIS A 56 -3.45 0.89 23.50
CA HIS A 56 -4.41 1.90 23.93
C HIS A 56 -5.37 1.29 24.94
N ASP A 57 -5.46 1.90 26.12
CA ASP A 57 -6.30 1.42 27.23
C ASP A 57 -6.11 -0.05 27.59
N GLY A 58 -4.89 -0.56 27.46
CA GLY A 58 -4.54 -1.95 27.80
C GLY A 58 -4.93 -2.98 26.74
N GLU A 59 -5.36 -2.54 25.56
CA GLU A 59 -5.63 -3.39 24.40
C GLU A 59 -4.77 -2.97 23.21
N LYS A 60 -4.34 -3.95 22.42
CA LYS A 60 -3.62 -3.68 21.17
C LYS A 60 -4.61 -3.25 20.10
N GLU A 61 -4.22 -2.17 19.40
CA GLU A 61 -4.90 -1.68 18.21
C GLU A 61 -3.95 -1.68 17.03
N ILE A 62 -4.49 -1.90 15.83
CA ILE A 62 -3.77 -1.69 14.57
C ILE A 62 -4.46 -0.62 13.74
N LEU A 63 -3.67 0.08 12.94
CA LEU A 63 -4.18 1.05 11.98
C LEU A 63 -4.71 0.31 10.76
N VAL A 64 -5.98 0.53 10.43
CA VAL A 64 -6.64 0.01 9.23
C VAL A 64 -7.26 1.14 8.44
N GLN A 65 -7.47 0.90 7.17
CA GLN A 65 -8.07 1.83 6.23
C GLN A 65 -9.06 1.11 5.31
N THR A 66 -9.91 1.88 4.66
CA THR A 66 -10.79 1.37 3.60
C THR A 66 -10.12 1.59 2.25
N ARG A 67 -9.84 0.49 1.53
CA ARG A 67 -9.39 0.50 0.15
C ARG A 67 -10.42 1.17 -0.74
N TRP A 68 -10.04 2.19 -1.51
CA TRP A 68 -10.96 2.92 -2.37
C TRP A 68 -10.43 3.10 -3.78
N LYS A 69 -10.63 2.07 -4.62
CA LYS A 69 -10.16 2.02 -6.02
C LYS A 69 -11.29 1.58 -6.96
N PRO A 70 -12.47 2.27 -6.97
CA PRO A 70 -13.65 1.78 -7.68
C PRO A 70 -13.44 1.63 -9.18
N ASP A 71 -12.58 2.45 -9.78
CA ASP A 71 -12.33 2.45 -11.22
C ASP A 71 -11.27 1.42 -11.65
N ARG A 72 -10.32 1.08 -10.76
CA ARG A 72 -9.18 0.20 -11.09
C ARG A 72 -9.30 -1.19 -10.48
N ASP A 73 -9.95 -1.30 -9.34
CA ASP A 73 -10.09 -2.54 -8.60
C ASP A 73 -11.45 -2.59 -7.89
N PRO A 74 -12.56 -2.56 -8.67
CA PRO A 74 -13.91 -2.49 -8.10
C PRO A 74 -14.26 -3.69 -7.23
N HIS A 75 -13.66 -4.84 -7.48
CA HIS A 75 -13.91 -6.07 -6.73
C HIS A 75 -13.48 -5.97 -5.26
N TYR A 76 -12.40 -5.26 -4.99
CA TYR A 76 -11.87 -5.07 -3.64
C TYR A 76 -12.07 -3.66 -3.08
N SER A 77 -12.67 -2.75 -3.86
CA SER A 77 -12.98 -1.41 -3.37
C SER A 77 -14.03 -1.48 -2.26
N GLY A 78 -13.77 -0.84 -1.13
CA GLY A 78 -14.58 -0.89 0.07
C GLY A 78 -14.15 -1.93 1.10
N THR A 79 -13.14 -2.77 0.82
CA THR A 79 -12.60 -3.70 1.82
C THR A 79 -11.64 -2.99 2.79
N LEU A 80 -11.51 -3.57 3.98
CA LEU A 80 -10.49 -3.15 4.94
C LEU A 80 -9.12 -3.64 4.48
N GLU A 81 -8.12 -2.79 4.66
CA GLU A 81 -6.72 -3.13 4.40
C GLU A 81 -5.80 -2.41 5.39
N ILE A 82 -4.57 -2.88 5.51
CA ILE A 82 -3.45 -2.16 6.14
C ILE A 82 -2.68 -1.40 5.06
N PRO A 83 -1.95 -0.32 5.40
CA PRO A 83 -1.16 0.44 4.45
C PRO A 83 -0.21 -0.46 3.66
N ALA A 84 -0.21 -0.30 2.32
CA ALA A 84 0.57 -1.15 1.43
C ALA A 84 0.72 -0.57 0.03
N GLY A 85 1.89 -0.79 -0.59
CA GLY A 85 2.11 -0.38 -1.97
C GLY A 85 3.30 -1.01 -2.65
N GLY A 86 3.58 -0.58 -3.85
CA GLY A 86 4.65 -1.11 -4.69
C GLY A 86 6.04 -0.66 -4.24
N ILE A 87 7.04 -1.54 -4.41
CA ILE A 87 8.44 -1.17 -4.24
C ILE A 87 8.91 -0.59 -5.57
N HIS A 88 9.43 0.63 -5.56
CA HIS A 88 10.00 1.26 -6.75
C HIS A 88 11.32 0.59 -7.14
N ARG A 89 11.72 0.78 -8.39
CA ARG A 89 12.99 0.24 -8.88
C ARG A 89 14.17 0.74 -8.03
N TYR A 90 14.93 -0.20 -7.44
CA TYR A 90 16.06 0.06 -6.53
C TYR A 90 15.71 0.78 -5.22
N GLU A 91 14.44 0.91 -4.89
CA GLU A 91 14.01 1.47 -3.62
C GLU A 91 14.33 0.50 -2.47
N ASN A 92 14.85 1.03 -1.38
CA ASN A 92 15.04 0.26 -0.16
C ASN A 92 13.67 -0.11 0.44
N VAL A 93 13.46 -1.36 0.82
CA VAL A 93 12.17 -1.83 1.34
C VAL A 93 11.67 -1.06 2.57
N TYR A 94 12.58 -0.62 3.44
CA TYR A 94 12.23 0.21 4.61
C TYR A 94 11.77 1.61 4.20
N ASP A 95 12.37 2.17 3.16
CA ASP A 95 11.98 3.48 2.64
C ASP A 95 10.65 3.37 1.88
N ALA A 96 10.42 2.26 1.16
CA ALA A 96 9.12 1.96 0.57
C ALA A 96 8.01 1.92 1.62
N VAL A 97 8.20 1.21 2.74
CA VAL A 97 7.21 1.20 3.85
C VAL A 97 6.97 2.60 4.39
N LYS A 98 8.03 3.37 4.66
CA LYS A 98 7.90 4.75 5.19
C LYS A 98 7.16 5.65 4.21
N ARG A 99 7.44 5.53 2.92
CA ARG A 99 6.77 6.30 1.86
C ARG A 99 5.29 5.95 1.79
N GLU A 100 4.93 4.67 1.67
CA GLU A 100 3.53 4.22 1.58
C GLU A 100 2.73 4.60 2.83
N VAL A 101 3.28 4.40 4.03
CA VAL A 101 2.62 4.82 5.28
C VAL A 101 2.38 6.33 5.28
N LEU A 102 3.37 7.14 4.90
CA LEU A 102 3.21 8.59 4.86
C LEU A 102 2.20 9.03 3.79
N GLU A 103 2.26 8.44 2.59
CA GLU A 103 1.36 8.77 1.47
C GLU A 103 -0.09 8.39 1.75
N GLU A 104 -0.33 7.25 2.41
CA GLU A 104 -1.69 6.79 2.67
C GLU A 104 -2.28 7.36 3.96
N THR A 105 -1.47 7.53 5.02
CA THR A 105 -1.97 7.85 6.36
C THR A 105 -1.54 9.21 6.91
N GLY A 106 -0.56 9.87 6.28
CA GLY A 106 0.06 11.10 6.79
C GLY A 106 1.01 10.88 7.97
N LEU A 107 1.16 9.65 8.48
CA LEU A 107 2.00 9.35 9.64
C LEU A 107 3.42 8.97 9.24
N ARG A 108 4.37 9.23 10.15
CA ARG A 108 5.78 8.85 9.96
C ARG A 108 6.12 7.62 10.77
N VAL A 109 6.70 6.62 10.12
CA VAL A 109 7.24 5.43 10.79
C VAL A 109 8.47 5.82 11.62
N ILE A 110 8.46 5.49 12.92
CA ILE A 110 9.55 5.77 13.86
C ILE A 110 10.38 4.54 14.19
N SER A 111 9.80 3.33 14.14
CA SER A 111 10.52 2.08 14.40
C SER A 111 9.91 0.91 13.66
N PHE A 112 10.73 -0.14 13.46
CA PHE A 112 10.34 -1.45 12.91
C PHE A 112 10.60 -2.54 13.94
N TYR A 113 9.79 -3.59 13.92
CA TYR A 113 9.99 -4.75 14.78
C TYR A 113 9.69 -6.06 14.03
N PRO A 114 10.66 -7.01 13.97
CA PRO A 114 12.07 -6.81 14.32
C PRO A 114 12.78 -5.89 13.30
N ASP A 115 13.78 -5.14 13.74
CA ASP A 115 14.67 -4.41 12.84
C ASP A 115 15.97 -5.21 12.65
N ILE A 116 15.89 -6.29 11.89
CA ILE A 116 17.01 -7.20 11.61
C ILE A 116 17.43 -7.01 10.17
N ARG A 117 18.60 -6.41 9.99
CA ARG A 117 19.19 -6.17 8.67
C ARG A 117 20.71 -6.09 8.74
N THR A 118 21.37 -6.43 7.63
CA THR A 118 22.80 -6.22 7.50
C THR A 118 23.09 -4.75 7.16
N LYS A 119 24.36 -4.36 7.24
CA LYS A 119 24.84 -3.16 6.55
C LYS A 119 24.68 -3.33 5.04
N THR A 120 24.65 -2.24 4.31
CA THR A 120 24.74 -2.24 2.85
C THR A 120 26.15 -2.64 2.42
N TYR A 121 26.24 -3.52 1.45
CA TYR A 121 27.48 -3.93 0.82
C TYR A 121 27.52 -3.40 -0.61
N ALA A 122 28.59 -2.75 -0.97
CA ALA A 122 28.84 -2.16 -2.29
C ALA A 122 30.25 -2.51 -2.80
N PRO A 123 30.53 -3.80 -3.11
CA PRO A 123 31.89 -4.22 -3.48
C PRO A 123 32.33 -3.76 -4.87
N LYS A 124 31.38 -3.40 -5.72
CA LYS A 124 31.56 -2.85 -7.07
C LYS A 124 30.55 -1.73 -7.28
N ASP A 125 29.82 -1.77 -8.40
CA ASP A 125 28.78 -0.80 -8.73
C ASP A 125 27.36 -1.27 -8.29
N ASP A 126 27.30 -2.36 -7.52
CA ASP A 126 26.05 -2.95 -7.02
C ASP A 126 25.95 -2.76 -5.50
N ASP A 127 24.80 -2.25 -5.05
CA ASP A 127 24.47 -2.14 -3.63
C ASP A 127 23.50 -3.24 -3.22
N CYS A 128 23.78 -3.94 -2.13
CA CYS A 128 22.91 -4.97 -1.60
C CYS A 128 22.93 -5.04 -0.06
N PHE A 129 21.82 -5.50 0.51
CA PHE A 129 21.71 -5.82 1.94
C PHE A 129 20.71 -6.96 2.13
N ALA A 130 20.76 -7.62 3.28
CA ALA A 130 19.78 -8.61 3.70
C ALA A 130 18.95 -8.09 4.88
N PHE A 131 17.69 -8.52 4.96
CA PHE A 131 16.77 -8.11 6.02
C PHE A 131 15.79 -9.24 6.36
N VAL A 132 15.17 -9.12 7.53
CA VAL A 132 14.10 -10.02 7.97
C VAL A 132 12.83 -9.19 8.14
N PRO A 133 11.78 -9.43 7.31
CA PRO A 133 10.48 -8.83 7.52
C PRO A 133 9.76 -9.51 8.69
N PHE A 134 8.65 -8.94 9.16
CA PHE A 134 7.78 -9.62 10.13
C PHE A 134 7.22 -10.92 9.54
N CYS A 135 6.69 -10.86 8.31
CA CYS A 135 6.35 -12.03 7.51
C CYS A 135 6.40 -11.68 6.01
N CYS A 136 6.23 -12.71 5.17
CA CYS A 136 6.05 -12.55 3.74
C CYS A 136 4.63 -12.93 3.33
N GLN A 137 4.15 -12.37 2.24
CA GLN A 137 2.84 -12.68 1.66
C GLN A 137 2.96 -12.95 0.17
N GLN A 138 2.05 -13.77 -0.35
CA GLN A 138 1.99 -14.08 -1.77
C GLN A 138 0.55 -14.24 -2.24
N GLN A 139 0.23 -13.67 -3.40
CA GLN A 139 -1.03 -13.92 -4.08
C GLN A 139 -0.87 -15.12 -5.02
N LEU A 140 -1.64 -16.19 -4.76
CA LEU A 140 -1.56 -17.44 -5.51
C LEU A 140 -2.50 -17.47 -6.71
N LYS A 141 -3.58 -16.66 -6.69
CA LYS A 141 -4.60 -16.62 -7.74
C LYS A 141 -5.37 -15.31 -7.71
N GLY A 142 -5.84 -14.89 -8.86
CA GLY A 142 -6.63 -13.65 -9.04
C GLY A 142 -5.77 -12.38 -8.94
N GLY A 143 -6.22 -11.28 -9.51
CA GLY A 143 -5.53 -10.00 -9.50
C GLY A 143 -4.08 -10.06 -10.00
N LEU A 144 -3.23 -9.18 -9.49
CA LEU A 144 -1.80 -9.15 -9.82
C LEU A 144 -1.03 -10.20 -9.01
N PRO A 145 -0.03 -10.91 -9.59
CA PRO A 145 0.81 -11.87 -8.88
C PRO A 145 1.76 -11.15 -7.92
N ARG A 146 1.29 -10.82 -6.73
CA ARG A 146 2.06 -10.06 -5.75
C ARG A 146 2.88 -10.98 -4.85
N VAL A 147 4.11 -10.56 -4.57
CA VAL A 147 4.93 -11.07 -3.47
C VAL A 147 5.31 -9.89 -2.61
N GLY A 148 5.07 -9.97 -1.31
CA GLY A 148 5.25 -8.83 -0.43
C GLY A 148 6.00 -9.13 0.85
N PHE A 149 6.63 -8.08 1.37
CA PHE A 149 7.28 -8.05 2.66
C PHE A 149 6.42 -7.24 3.63
N VAL A 150 6.06 -7.84 4.74
CA VAL A 150 5.24 -7.21 5.77
C VAL A 150 6.12 -6.76 6.92
N PHE A 151 5.94 -5.52 7.32
CA PHE A 151 6.68 -4.93 8.44
C PHE A 151 5.71 -4.60 9.57
N LEU A 152 6.10 -4.97 10.78
CA LEU A 152 5.46 -4.49 12.00
C LEU A 152 6.19 -3.21 12.41
N CYS A 153 5.47 -2.12 12.59
CA CYS A 153 6.08 -0.82 12.86
C CYS A 153 5.24 0.04 13.80
N GLN A 154 5.91 1.02 14.38
CA GLN A 154 5.29 2.10 15.16
C GLN A 154 5.43 3.41 14.39
N VAL A 155 4.48 4.29 14.59
CA VAL A 155 4.43 5.63 14.00
C VAL A 155 4.49 6.69 15.08
N GLU A 156 4.75 7.94 14.67
CA GLU A 156 4.65 9.11 15.55
C GLU A 156 3.25 9.21 16.19
N ASP A 157 3.18 9.79 17.37
CA ASP A 157 1.90 10.05 18.06
C ASP A 157 1.19 11.25 17.42
N ALA A 158 0.43 10.94 16.36
CA ALA A 158 -0.37 11.91 15.61
C ALA A 158 -1.65 11.25 15.10
N GLU A 159 -2.65 12.07 14.78
CA GLU A 159 -3.88 11.58 14.17
C GLU A 159 -3.66 11.25 12.69
N PRO A 160 -4.07 10.06 12.22
CA PRO A 160 -3.95 9.69 10.82
C PRO A 160 -4.92 10.51 9.97
N VAL A 161 -4.46 10.97 8.82
CA VAL A 161 -5.25 11.73 7.86
C VAL A 161 -5.07 11.11 6.47
N PRO A 162 -6.15 10.66 5.81
CA PRO A 162 -6.07 10.16 4.44
C PRO A 162 -5.42 11.20 3.52
N GLN A 163 -4.30 10.87 2.93
CA GLN A 163 -3.57 11.77 2.02
C GLN A 163 -3.79 11.40 0.55
N HIS A 164 -4.32 10.22 0.28
CA HIS A 164 -4.49 9.68 -1.07
C HIS A 164 -5.95 9.37 -1.37
N GLU A 165 -6.40 9.66 -2.60
CA GLU A 165 -7.79 9.42 -3.05
C GLU A 165 -8.20 7.92 -3.03
N GLU A 166 -7.21 7.03 -2.99
CA GLU A 166 -7.39 5.56 -2.99
C GLU A 166 -7.65 4.98 -1.59
N VAL A 167 -7.63 5.82 -0.56
CA VAL A 167 -7.76 5.44 0.86
C VAL A 167 -8.84 6.27 1.53
N ARG A 168 -9.67 5.62 2.35
CA ARG A 168 -10.71 6.26 3.16
C ARG A 168 -10.76 5.66 4.55
N ASP A 169 -11.46 6.33 5.45
CA ASP A 169 -11.86 5.81 6.77
C ASP A 169 -10.71 5.18 7.56
N ILE A 170 -9.56 5.87 7.62
CA ILE A 170 -8.42 5.40 8.40
C ILE A 170 -8.81 5.47 9.88
N ARG A 171 -8.60 4.35 10.60
CA ARG A 171 -8.88 4.28 12.02
C ARG A 171 -8.03 3.25 12.74
N TRP A 172 -7.88 3.45 14.01
CA TRP A 172 -7.38 2.44 14.92
C TRP A 172 -8.48 1.42 15.19
N MET A 173 -8.16 0.15 15.05
CA MET A 173 -9.06 -0.98 15.25
C MET A 173 -8.46 -1.92 16.30
N LYS A 174 -9.25 -2.30 17.28
CA LYS A 174 -8.86 -3.27 18.28
C LYS A 174 -8.56 -4.63 17.64
N THR A 175 -7.53 -5.32 18.14
CA THR A 175 -7.22 -6.67 17.64
C THR A 175 -8.34 -7.68 17.90
N SER A 176 -9.13 -7.47 18.95
CA SER A 176 -10.35 -8.25 19.22
C SER A 176 -11.43 -8.07 18.15
N GLU A 177 -11.68 -6.82 17.70
CA GLU A 177 -12.60 -6.52 16.59
C GLU A 177 -12.10 -7.13 15.27
N LEU A 178 -10.81 -6.96 14.97
CA LEU A 178 -10.20 -7.54 13.77
C LEU A 178 -10.36 -9.06 13.74
N ARG A 179 -10.16 -9.74 14.88
CA ARG A 179 -10.36 -11.19 15.00
C ARG A 179 -11.77 -11.59 14.64
N THR A 180 -12.78 -10.90 15.18
CA THR A 180 -14.18 -11.14 14.86
C THR A 180 -14.47 -10.98 13.37
N ILE A 181 -13.91 -9.94 12.73
CA ILE A 181 -14.08 -9.72 11.27
C ILE A 181 -13.46 -10.88 10.48
N ILE A 182 -12.26 -11.34 10.84
CA ILE A 182 -11.60 -12.46 10.13
C ILE A 182 -12.39 -13.76 10.28
N GLU A 183 -12.97 -14.02 11.46
CA GLU A 183 -13.71 -15.25 11.75
C GLU A 183 -15.13 -15.25 11.14
N GLU A 184 -15.83 -14.13 11.15
CA GLU A 184 -17.24 -14.05 10.77
C GLU A 184 -17.48 -13.49 9.36
N THR A 185 -16.66 -12.56 8.91
CA THR A 185 -16.85 -11.81 7.64
C THR A 185 -15.51 -11.52 6.92
N PRO A 186 -14.70 -12.57 6.61
CA PRO A 186 -13.36 -12.39 6.03
C PRO A 186 -13.37 -11.66 4.68
N GLU A 187 -14.49 -11.70 3.95
CA GLU A 187 -14.67 -10.98 2.69
C GLU A 187 -14.63 -9.44 2.85
N ARG A 188 -14.77 -8.94 4.06
CA ARG A 188 -14.59 -7.50 4.37
C ARG A 188 -13.14 -7.06 4.37
N ILE A 189 -12.20 -7.99 4.33
CA ILE A 189 -10.76 -7.71 4.32
C ILE A 189 -10.23 -7.94 2.91
N PHE A 190 -9.31 -7.08 2.47
CA PHE A 190 -8.58 -7.28 1.23
C PHE A 190 -7.86 -8.64 1.26
N THR A 191 -8.25 -9.53 0.37
CA THR A 191 -7.89 -10.97 0.42
C THR A 191 -6.39 -11.20 0.54
N LEU A 192 -5.55 -10.40 -0.13
CA LEU A 192 -4.09 -10.52 -0.05
C LEU A 192 -3.57 -10.41 1.39
N GLN A 193 -4.25 -9.64 2.23
CA GLN A 193 -3.81 -9.35 3.60
C GLN A 193 -4.44 -10.25 4.67
N LEU A 194 -5.42 -11.09 4.32
CA LEU A 194 -6.07 -12.00 5.28
C LEU A 194 -5.04 -12.89 5.99
N GLY A 195 -4.17 -13.57 5.23
CA GLY A 195 -3.15 -14.45 5.81
C GLY A 195 -2.14 -13.70 6.68
N VAL A 196 -1.84 -12.45 6.33
CA VAL A 196 -0.95 -11.57 7.11
C VAL A 196 -1.57 -11.22 8.46
N LEU A 197 -2.84 -10.84 8.45
CA LEU A 197 -3.57 -10.44 9.66
C LEU A 197 -3.86 -11.63 10.57
N ASP A 198 -4.19 -12.80 10.00
CA ASP A 198 -4.30 -14.04 10.77
C ASP A 198 -2.95 -14.43 11.41
N TYR A 199 -1.85 -14.36 10.65
CA TYR A 199 -0.51 -14.60 11.18
C TYR A 199 -0.18 -13.64 12.34
N TYR A 200 -0.47 -12.34 12.19
CA TYR A 200 -0.23 -11.35 13.25
C TYR A 200 -1.03 -11.66 14.52
N LEU A 201 -2.33 -11.93 14.39
CA LEU A 201 -3.21 -12.22 15.53
C LEU A 201 -2.88 -13.53 16.25
N ASN A 202 -2.25 -14.46 15.57
CA ASN A 202 -1.92 -15.79 16.06
C ASN A 202 -0.41 -16.06 16.04
N TYR A 203 0.40 -15.01 16.09
CA TYR A 203 1.85 -15.07 15.93
C TYR A 203 2.51 -16.16 16.78
N GLU A 204 2.10 -16.31 18.04
CA GLU A 204 2.64 -17.30 18.95
C GLU A 204 2.42 -18.76 18.47
N ARG A 205 1.35 -19.02 17.70
CA ARG A 205 1.07 -20.36 17.15
C ARG A 205 2.00 -20.77 16.01
N TYR A 206 2.63 -19.78 15.36
CA TYR A 206 3.51 -19.99 14.20
C TYR A 206 4.99 -19.94 14.57
N GLN A 207 5.31 -19.76 15.86
CA GLN A 207 6.69 -19.84 16.34
C GLN A 207 7.11 -21.31 16.48
N PRO A 208 8.38 -21.67 16.10
CA PRO A 208 8.88 -23.03 16.20
C PRO A 208 9.05 -23.50 17.65
#